data_8817b0c4dd879a02d7e0bcd57a56884e
#
_entry.id   8817b0c4dd879a02d7e0bcd57a56884e
#
_cell.length_a   1.000
_cell.length_b   1.000
_cell.length_c   1.000
_cell.angle_alpha   90.00
_cell.angle_beta   90.00
_cell.angle_gamma   90.00
#
_symmetry.space_group_name_H-M   'P 1'
#
loop_
_entity.id
_entity.type
_entity.pdbx_description
1 polymer ?
#
loop_
_entity_poly.entity_id
_entity_poly.type
_entity_poly.pdbx_seq_one_letter_code
_entity_poly.pdbx_strand_id
1 'polypeptide(L)'
;MLGETKDDVLKRLRFIDGHIAGVRRMVEADTYCVDVLKQTYAVRRAIEKLEGIMLAGHLRTCVVEGIREGRDEAVLAELSELYRVGR
;
A
#
# COMPACT_ATOMS: atom_id res chain seq x y z
N MET A 1 -3.79 13.55 -0.11
CA MET A 1 -3.50 12.71 -1.30
C MET A 1 -4.12 13.36 -2.52
N LEU A 2 -3.38 13.54 -3.59
CA LEU A 2 -3.89 14.13 -4.81
C LEU A 2 -4.89 13.21 -5.51
N GLY A 3 -5.80 13.80 -6.30
CA GLY A 3 -6.90 13.07 -6.96
C GLY A 3 -6.47 11.87 -7.77
N GLU A 4 -5.44 12.01 -8.61
CA GLU A 4 -4.93 10.91 -9.44
C GLU A 4 -4.38 9.76 -8.59
N THR A 5 -3.62 10.07 -7.54
CA THR A 5 -3.09 9.06 -6.63
C THR A 5 -4.22 8.38 -5.89
N LYS A 6 -5.20 9.15 -5.41
CA LYS A 6 -6.35 8.61 -4.70
C LYS A 6 -7.14 7.64 -5.60
N ASP A 7 -7.40 8.03 -6.84
CA ASP A 7 -8.17 7.21 -7.78
C ASP A 7 -7.44 5.91 -8.11
N ASP A 8 -6.13 5.97 -8.34
CA ASP A 8 -5.31 4.78 -8.60
C ASP A 8 -5.30 3.86 -7.39
N VAL A 9 -5.09 4.41 -6.19
CA VAL A 9 -5.07 3.63 -4.94
C VAL A 9 -6.42 2.94 -4.71
N LEU A 10 -7.53 3.66 -4.89
CA LEU A 10 -8.86 3.08 -4.70
C LEU A 10 -9.14 1.96 -5.70
N LYS A 11 -8.73 2.13 -6.94
CA LYS A 11 -8.87 1.08 -7.97
C LYS A 11 -8.10 -0.17 -7.58
N ARG A 12 -6.87 -0.01 -7.11
CA ARG A 12 -6.03 -1.13 -6.67
C ARG A 12 -6.59 -1.80 -5.43
N LEU A 13 -7.13 -1.02 -4.48
CA LEU A 13 -7.76 -1.57 -3.28
C LEU A 13 -8.98 -2.43 -3.62
N ARG A 14 -9.82 -1.98 -4.58
CA ARG A 14 -10.96 -2.80 -5.03
C ARG A 14 -10.50 -4.13 -5.62
N PHE A 15 -9.41 -4.12 -6.38
CA PHE A 15 -8.82 -5.34 -6.92
C PHE A 15 -8.30 -6.27 -5.81
N ILE A 16 -7.60 -5.68 -4.82
CA ILE A 16 -7.06 -6.42 -3.67
C ILE A 16 -8.21 -7.02 -2.85
N ASP A 17 -9.28 -6.26 -2.62
CA ASP A 17 -10.47 -6.76 -1.91
C ASP A 17 -11.03 -8.00 -2.58
N GLY A 18 -11.17 -7.98 -3.89
CA GLY A 18 -11.65 -9.13 -4.65
C GLY A 18 -10.70 -10.32 -4.56
N HIS A 19 -9.41 -10.06 -4.59
CA HIS A 19 -8.40 -11.11 -4.49
C HIS A 19 -8.42 -11.77 -3.09
N ILE A 20 -8.54 -10.96 -2.04
CA ILE A 20 -8.66 -11.45 -0.65
C ILE A 20 -9.94 -12.29 -0.49
N ALA A 21 -11.06 -11.84 -1.04
CA ALA A 21 -12.30 -12.59 -1.02
C ALA A 21 -12.14 -13.96 -1.72
N GLY A 22 -11.38 -13.99 -2.82
CA GLY A 22 -11.04 -15.24 -3.51
C GLY A 22 -10.21 -16.18 -2.64
N VAL A 23 -9.23 -15.64 -1.94
CA VAL A 23 -8.41 -16.42 -0.99
C VAL A 23 -9.28 -17.02 0.11
N ARG A 24 -10.21 -16.23 0.66
CA ARG A 24 -11.13 -16.73 1.68
C ARG A 24 -11.94 -17.93 1.15
N ARG A 25 -12.46 -17.83 -0.06
CA ARG A 25 -13.22 -18.94 -0.68
C ARG A 25 -12.35 -20.20 -0.85
N MET A 26 -11.08 -20.03 -1.20
CA MET A 26 -10.15 -21.15 -1.30
C MET A 26 -9.97 -21.85 0.05
N VAL A 27 -9.80 -21.08 1.11
CA VAL A 27 -9.67 -21.62 2.49
C VAL A 27 -10.95 -22.33 2.89
N GLU A 28 -12.11 -21.74 2.64
CA GLU A 28 -13.41 -22.33 2.95
C GLU A 28 -13.63 -23.66 2.20
N ALA A 29 -13.08 -23.77 1.00
CA ALA A 29 -13.17 -24.96 0.14
C ALA A 29 -12.07 -25.98 0.43
N ASP A 30 -11.26 -25.78 1.47
CA ASP A 30 -10.13 -26.64 1.83
C ASP A 30 -9.14 -26.85 0.67
N THR A 31 -8.90 -25.79 -0.10
CA THR A 31 -7.92 -25.82 -1.20
C THR A 31 -6.52 -26.12 -0.64
N TYR A 32 -5.72 -26.82 -1.42
CA TYR A 32 -4.36 -27.18 -1.01
C TYR A 32 -3.58 -25.94 -0.56
N CYS A 33 -2.94 -26.05 0.62
CA CYS A 33 -2.34 -24.89 1.29
C CYS A 33 -1.27 -24.18 0.45
N VAL A 34 -0.51 -24.90 -0.36
CA VAL A 34 0.52 -24.28 -1.22
C VAL A 34 -0.14 -23.35 -2.25
N ASP A 35 -1.27 -23.74 -2.81
CA ASP A 35 -1.99 -22.90 -3.78
C ASP A 35 -2.57 -21.67 -3.11
N VAL A 36 -3.08 -21.80 -1.90
CA VAL A 36 -3.55 -20.64 -1.10
C VAL A 36 -2.40 -19.69 -0.82
N LEU A 37 -1.25 -20.22 -0.40
CA LEU A 37 -0.06 -19.40 -0.11
C LEU A 37 0.43 -18.63 -1.34
N LYS A 38 0.41 -19.27 -2.52
CA LYS A 38 0.76 -18.58 -3.77
C LYS A 38 -0.13 -17.37 -4.00
N GLN A 39 -1.43 -17.50 -3.70
CA GLN A 39 -2.38 -16.39 -3.83
C GLN A 39 -2.13 -15.31 -2.78
N THR A 40 -1.82 -15.66 -1.54
CA THR A 40 -1.49 -14.67 -0.52
C THR A 40 -0.21 -13.92 -0.84
N TYR A 41 0.78 -14.59 -1.43
CA TYR A 41 2.01 -13.92 -1.89
C TYR A 41 1.70 -12.90 -3.00
N ALA A 42 0.77 -13.23 -3.90
CA ALA A 42 0.34 -12.29 -4.94
C ALA A 42 -0.37 -11.07 -4.34
N VAL A 43 -1.20 -11.28 -3.33
CA VAL A 43 -1.86 -10.17 -2.60
C VAL A 43 -0.82 -9.29 -1.93
N ARG A 44 0.18 -9.88 -1.28
CA ARG A 44 1.25 -9.13 -0.64
C ARG A 44 1.99 -8.24 -1.65
N ARG A 45 2.34 -8.79 -2.82
CA ARG A 45 3.00 -7.99 -3.87
C ARG A 45 2.12 -6.85 -4.37
N ALA A 46 0.81 -7.08 -4.47
CA ALA A 46 -0.13 -6.03 -4.87
C ALA A 46 -0.18 -4.90 -3.83
N ILE A 47 -0.13 -5.25 -2.54
CA ILE A 47 -0.08 -4.28 -1.45
C ILE A 47 1.22 -3.49 -1.49
N GLU A 48 2.35 -4.15 -1.68
CA GLU A 48 3.65 -3.48 -1.80
C GLU A 48 3.66 -2.47 -2.96
N LYS A 49 3.07 -2.83 -4.09
CA LYS A 49 2.94 -1.94 -5.24
C LYS A 49 2.11 -0.70 -4.90
N LEU A 50 0.99 -0.90 -4.24
CA LEU A 50 0.10 0.17 -3.78
C LEU A 50 0.82 1.10 -2.80
N GLU A 51 1.57 0.54 -1.85
CA GLU A 51 2.34 1.30 -0.88
C GLU A 51 3.38 2.18 -1.58
N GLY A 52 4.06 1.65 -2.60
CA GLY A 52 5.02 2.41 -3.38
C GLY A 52 4.39 3.60 -4.10
N ILE A 53 3.19 3.41 -4.64
CA ILE A 53 2.44 4.48 -5.32
C ILE A 53 2.04 5.56 -4.32
N MET A 54 1.55 5.17 -3.15
CA MET A 54 1.17 6.11 -2.09
C MET A 54 2.36 6.89 -1.59
N LEU A 55 3.48 6.22 -1.33
CA LEU A 55 4.69 6.88 -0.85
C LEU A 55 5.22 7.86 -1.89
N ALA A 56 5.28 7.48 -3.16
CA ALA A 56 5.73 8.37 -4.22
C ALA A 56 4.85 9.63 -4.31
N GLY A 57 3.52 9.48 -4.18
CA GLY A 57 2.59 10.59 -4.14
C GLY A 57 2.82 11.50 -2.93
N HIS A 58 3.04 10.92 -1.77
CA HIS A 58 3.31 11.66 -0.53
C HIS A 58 4.61 12.47 -0.65
N LEU A 59 5.66 11.86 -1.20
CA LEU A 59 6.95 12.55 -1.39
C LEU A 59 6.82 13.74 -2.32
N ARG A 60 6.04 13.61 -3.41
CA ARG A 60 5.89 14.69 -4.39
C ARG A 60 4.99 15.83 -3.92
N THR A 61 4.15 15.60 -2.95
CA THR A 61 3.16 16.60 -2.48
C THR A 61 3.42 17.01 -1.04
N CYS A 62 3.01 16.21 -0.08
CA CYS A 62 3.06 16.56 1.34
C CYS A 62 4.48 16.85 1.84
N VAL A 63 5.46 16.07 1.39
CA VAL A 63 6.86 16.25 1.81
C VAL A 63 7.42 17.55 1.23
N VAL A 64 7.24 17.78 -0.06
CA VAL A 64 7.73 18.98 -0.74
C VAL A 64 7.10 20.24 -0.12
N GLU A 65 5.78 20.23 0.06
CA GLU A 65 5.07 21.35 0.68
C GLU A 65 5.50 21.58 2.11
N GLY A 66 5.66 20.51 2.89
CA GLY A 66 6.11 20.62 4.27
C GLY A 66 7.47 21.27 4.39
N ILE A 67 8.40 20.92 3.51
CA ILE A 67 9.73 21.51 3.47
C ILE A 67 9.64 22.99 3.08
N ARG A 68 8.86 23.33 2.07
CA ARG A 68 8.65 24.73 1.64
C ARG A 68 8.06 25.59 2.75
N GLU A 69 7.23 25.02 3.60
CA GLU A 69 6.57 25.71 4.70
C GLU A 69 7.39 25.71 6.00
N GLY A 70 8.61 25.19 5.97
CA GLY A 70 9.48 25.13 7.14
C GLY A 70 9.16 24.01 8.11
N ARG A 71 8.37 23.00 7.71
CA ARG A 71 8.03 21.85 8.55
C ARG A 71 8.92 20.65 8.30
N ASP A 72 10.16 20.89 7.90
CA ASP A 72 11.10 19.85 7.50
C ASP A 72 11.41 18.85 8.62
N GLU A 73 11.54 19.29 9.87
CA GLU A 73 11.76 18.36 10.98
C GLU A 73 10.60 17.40 11.17
N ALA A 74 9.36 17.90 11.10
CA ALA A 74 8.17 17.07 11.22
C ALA A 74 8.08 16.08 10.06
N VAL A 75 8.37 16.53 8.84
CA VAL A 75 8.35 15.69 7.64
C VAL A 75 9.40 14.58 7.74
N LEU A 76 10.61 14.92 8.18
CA LEU A 76 11.68 13.93 8.33
C LEU A 76 11.35 12.91 9.42
N ALA A 77 10.73 13.35 10.52
CA ALA A 77 10.30 12.44 11.59
C ALA A 77 9.25 11.44 11.07
N GLU A 78 8.30 11.90 10.26
CA GLU A 78 7.29 11.02 9.65
C GLU A 78 7.92 9.98 8.71
N LEU A 79 8.87 10.42 7.87
CA LEU A 79 9.57 9.50 6.96
C LEU A 79 10.40 8.47 7.72
N SER A 80 11.06 8.89 8.81
CA SER A 80 11.81 7.99 9.68
C SER A 80 10.90 6.94 10.31
N GLU A 81 9.71 7.35 10.75
CA GLU A 81 8.70 6.46 11.32
C GLU A 81 8.22 5.45 10.28
N LEU A 82 7.95 5.89 9.05
CA LEU A 82 7.56 5.00 7.96
C LEU A 82 8.64 3.95 7.67
N TYR A 83 9.90 4.37 7.64
CA TYR A 83 11.02 3.47 7.42
C TYR A 83 11.10 2.42 8.53
N ARG A 84 10.93 2.82 9.78
CA ARG A 84 10.98 1.92 10.94
C ARG A 84 9.84 0.91 10.93
N VAL A 85 8.63 1.37 10.64
CA VAL A 85 7.42 0.52 10.63
C VAL A 85 7.39 -0.43 9.43
N GLY A 86 7.87 0.03 8.27
CA GLY A 86 7.82 -0.73 7.03
C GLY A 86 8.89 -1.80 6.85
N ARG A 87 9.77 -2.00 7.83
CA ARG A 87 10.89 -2.97 7.77
C ARG A 87 10.45 -4.41 7.97
#